data_aaf77a6cfdd8750497c20ca680361616
#
_entry.id   aaf77a6cfdd8750497c20ca680361616
#
_cell.length_a   1.000
_cell.length_b   1.000
_cell.length_c   1.000
_cell.angle_alpha   90.00
_cell.angle_beta   90.00
_cell.angle_gamma   90.00
#
_symmetry.space_group_name_H-M   'P 1'
#
loop_
_entity.id
_entity.type
_entity.pdbx_description
1 polymer ?
#
loop_
_entity_poly.entity_id
_entity_poly.type
_entity_poly.pdbx_seq_one_letter_code
_entity_poly.pdbx_strand_id
1 'polypeptide(L)'
;MTVETKRSAAVSAAQGTAVAVLAAISVCHMLNDVIQSLIMAIYPMLKENLALNFHQIGLITFTFQFTASVLQPVVGYFTDRYPTPYSLVIGMGSSLVGLILIAFATSYLFVLAAAALIGMGSSVFHPESSRVARLASGGRH
;
A
#
# COMPACT_ATOMS: atom_id res chain seq x y z
N MET A 1 -20.55 34.12 23.27
CA MET A 1 -20.23 33.23 22.15
C MET A 1 -21.44 32.32 21.98
N THR A 2 -22.19 32.52 20.90
CA THR A 2 -23.47 31.81 20.66
C THR A 2 -23.25 30.33 20.30
N VAL A 3 -24.27 29.48 20.53
CA VAL A 3 -24.25 28.04 20.18
C VAL A 3 -23.94 27.85 18.70
N GLU A 4 -24.41 28.74 17.86
CA GLU A 4 -24.21 28.74 16.41
C GLU A 4 -22.74 28.97 16.00
N THR A 5 -22.04 29.87 16.68
CA THR A 5 -20.61 30.13 16.47
C THR A 5 -19.75 28.90 16.83
N LYS A 6 -20.09 28.22 17.93
CA LYS A 6 -19.40 26.98 18.35
C LYS A 6 -19.65 25.84 17.37
N ARG A 7 -20.88 25.71 16.84
CA ARG A 7 -21.24 24.69 15.85
C ARG A 7 -20.50 24.93 14.51
N SER A 8 -20.44 26.18 14.05
CA SER A 8 -19.72 26.54 12.82
C SER A 8 -18.22 26.25 12.94
N ALA A 9 -17.61 26.62 14.07
CA ALA A 9 -16.19 26.33 14.33
C ALA A 9 -15.90 24.82 14.38
N ALA A 10 -16.78 24.02 15.01
CA ALA A 10 -16.64 22.57 15.06
C ALA A 10 -16.76 21.92 13.68
N VAL A 11 -17.68 22.36 12.84
CA VAL A 11 -17.84 21.88 11.46
C VAL A 11 -16.61 22.22 10.62
N SER A 12 -16.09 23.44 10.72
CA SER A 12 -14.89 23.87 10.01
C SER A 12 -13.64 23.06 10.45
N ALA A 13 -13.48 22.80 11.74
CA ALA A 13 -12.39 21.98 12.25
C ALA A 13 -12.48 20.53 11.76
N ALA A 14 -13.68 19.95 11.77
CA ALA A 14 -13.91 18.58 11.25
C ALA A 14 -13.59 18.49 9.75
N GLN A 15 -14.00 19.48 8.96
CA GLN A 15 -13.66 19.54 7.53
C GLN A 15 -12.16 19.67 7.30
N GLY A 16 -11.46 20.51 8.05
CA GLY A 16 -10.01 20.65 7.97
C GLY A 16 -9.29 19.35 8.28
N THR A 17 -9.72 18.61 9.30
CA THR A 17 -9.17 17.30 9.65
C THR A 17 -9.41 16.28 8.53
N ALA A 18 -10.61 16.24 7.96
CA ALA A 18 -10.93 15.33 6.86
C ALA A 18 -10.04 15.59 5.63
N VAL A 19 -9.84 16.84 5.25
CA VAL A 19 -8.97 17.22 4.14
C VAL A 19 -7.52 16.82 4.40
N ALA A 20 -7.00 17.03 5.62
CA ALA A 20 -5.65 16.65 5.99
C ALA A 20 -5.44 15.13 5.91
N VAL A 21 -6.41 14.33 6.40
CA VAL A 21 -6.38 12.86 6.31
C VAL A 21 -6.39 12.41 4.85
N LEU A 22 -7.28 12.97 4.02
CA LEU A 22 -7.37 12.62 2.60
C LEU A 22 -6.07 12.97 1.86
N ALA A 23 -5.48 14.13 2.13
CA ALA A 23 -4.20 14.52 1.54
C ALA A 23 -3.07 13.56 1.95
N ALA A 24 -2.99 13.21 3.24
CA ALA A 24 -2.01 12.26 3.74
C ALA A 24 -2.16 10.88 3.09
N ILE A 25 -3.38 10.35 3.00
CA ILE A 25 -3.66 9.08 2.34
C ILE A 25 -3.31 9.13 0.84
N SER A 26 -3.59 10.24 0.15
CA SER A 26 -3.24 10.41 -1.26
C SER A 26 -1.72 10.38 -1.47
N VAL A 27 -0.95 11.03 -0.60
CA VAL A 27 0.52 10.99 -0.65
C VAL A 27 1.02 9.56 -0.37
N CYS A 28 0.49 8.88 0.64
CA CYS A 28 0.84 7.50 0.93
C CYS A 28 0.50 6.56 -0.23
N HIS A 29 -0.64 6.77 -0.90
CA HIS A 29 -1.03 6.00 -2.08
C HIS A 29 -0.04 6.20 -3.23
N MET A 30 0.30 7.44 -3.51
CA MET A 30 1.32 7.77 -4.53
C MET A 30 2.66 7.10 -4.20
N LEU A 31 3.12 7.14 -2.96
CA LEU A 31 4.36 6.48 -2.54
C LEU A 31 4.29 4.95 -2.70
N ASN A 32 3.16 4.35 -2.35
CA ASN A 32 2.94 2.93 -2.55
C ASN A 32 3.00 2.55 -4.05
N ASP A 33 2.39 3.36 -4.92
CA ASP A 33 2.42 3.13 -6.37
C ASP A 33 3.83 3.32 -6.96
N VAL A 34 4.60 4.28 -6.44
CA VAL A 34 6.03 4.43 -6.78
C VAL A 34 6.82 3.18 -6.40
N ILE A 35 6.64 2.64 -5.19
CA ILE A 35 7.30 1.40 -4.75
C ILE A 35 6.95 0.23 -5.69
N GLN A 36 5.69 0.09 -6.07
CA GLN A 36 5.25 -0.96 -6.99
C GLN A 36 5.83 -0.78 -8.40
N SER A 37 5.92 0.46 -8.88
CA SER A 37 6.49 0.78 -10.19
C SER A 37 8.00 0.50 -10.24
N LEU A 38 8.71 0.71 -9.13
CA LEU A 38 10.14 0.47 -9.04
C LEU A 38 10.51 -0.99 -9.30
N ILE A 39 9.71 -1.96 -8.84
CA ILE A 39 10.01 -3.39 -9.09
C ILE A 39 10.06 -3.70 -10.59
N MET A 40 9.15 -3.13 -11.38
CA MET A 40 9.14 -3.31 -12.83
C MET A 40 10.27 -2.54 -13.52
N ALA A 41 10.57 -1.34 -13.04
CA ALA A 41 11.64 -0.50 -13.59
C ALA A 41 13.03 -1.12 -13.45
N ILE A 42 13.26 -1.93 -12.41
CA ILE A 42 14.56 -2.58 -12.16
C ILE A 42 14.71 -3.95 -12.83
N TYR A 43 13.69 -4.47 -13.54
CA TYR A 43 13.77 -5.78 -14.23
C TYR A 43 14.97 -5.93 -15.17
N PRO A 44 15.35 -4.94 -16.01
CA PRO A 44 16.53 -5.07 -16.84
C PRO A 44 17.79 -5.32 -16.02
N MET A 45 18.00 -4.57 -14.94
CA MET A 45 19.12 -4.70 -14.05
C MET A 45 19.12 -6.07 -13.32
N LEU A 46 17.99 -6.52 -12.81
CA LEU A 46 17.86 -7.84 -12.16
C LEU A 46 18.15 -8.97 -13.16
N LYS A 47 17.67 -8.82 -14.40
CA LYS A 47 17.90 -9.79 -15.47
C LYS A 47 19.38 -9.95 -15.79
N GLU A 48 20.11 -8.83 -15.87
CA GLU A 48 21.55 -8.84 -16.14
C GLU A 48 22.36 -9.38 -14.95
N ASN A 49 22.11 -8.83 -13.75
CA ASN A 49 22.90 -9.17 -12.57
C ASN A 49 22.73 -10.63 -12.11
N LEU A 50 21.56 -11.19 -12.28
CA LEU A 50 21.24 -12.56 -11.85
C LEU A 50 21.11 -13.54 -13.03
N ALA A 51 21.46 -13.11 -14.25
CA ALA A 51 21.33 -13.90 -15.50
C ALA A 51 19.95 -14.52 -15.68
N LEU A 52 18.88 -13.76 -15.37
CA LEU A 52 17.50 -14.26 -15.42
C LEU A 52 16.99 -14.35 -16.87
N ASN A 53 16.19 -15.38 -17.14
CA ASN A 53 15.45 -15.48 -18.38
C ASN A 53 14.07 -14.76 -18.28
N PHE A 54 13.40 -14.59 -19.43
CA PHE A 54 12.10 -13.90 -19.45
C PHE A 54 11.00 -14.62 -18.68
N HIS A 55 11.05 -15.95 -18.58
CA HIS A 55 10.10 -16.72 -17.78
C HIS A 55 10.26 -16.40 -16.30
N GLN A 56 11.49 -16.28 -15.80
CA GLN A 56 11.78 -15.91 -14.42
C GLN A 56 11.31 -14.48 -14.11
N ILE A 57 11.50 -13.53 -15.03
CA ILE A 57 10.96 -12.16 -14.88
C ILE A 57 9.43 -12.19 -14.84
N GLY A 58 8.80 -12.98 -15.72
CA GLY A 58 7.34 -13.17 -15.69
C GLY A 58 6.84 -13.76 -14.36
N LEU A 59 7.57 -14.71 -13.78
CA LEU A 59 7.23 -15.27 -12.46
C LEU A 59 7.41 -14.28 -11.33
N ILE A 60 8.37 -13.36 -11.38
CA ILE A 60 8.48 -12.26 -10.41
C ILE A 60 7.25 -11.38 -10.48
N THR A 61 6.85 -10.96 -11.70
CA THR A 61 5.64 -10.16 -11.92
C THR A 61 4.40 -10.89 -11.42
N PHE A 62 4.26 -12.16 -11.78
CA PHE A 62 3.13 -12.99 -11.35
C PHE A 62 3.06 -13.11 -9.83
N THR A 63 4.19 -13.39 -9.16
CA THR A 63 4.26 -13.51 -7.71
C THR A 63 3.81 -12.21 -7.02
N PHE A 64 4.34 -11.08 -7.48
CA PHE A 64 3.94 -9.77 -6.98
C PHE A 64 2.44 -9.53 -7.17
N GLN A 65 1.92 -9.66 -8.39
CA GLN A 65 0.52 -9.38 -8.71
C GLN A 65 -0.44 -10.37 -8.03
N PHE A 66 -0.06 -11.64 -7.95
CA PHE A 66 -0.86 -12.66 -7.28
C PHE A 66 -1.03 -12.35 -5.80
N THR A 67 0.07 -12.09 -5.09
CA THR A 67 0.00 -11.74 -3.66
C THR A 67 -0.72 -10.41 -3.44
N ALA A 68 -0.48 -9.41 -4.28
CA ALA A 68 -1.15 -8.12 -4.20
C ALA A 68 -2.68 -8.24 -4.39
N SER A 69 -3.14 -9.09 -5.31
CA SER A 69 -4.56 -9.18 -5.69
C SER A 69 -5.35 -10.16 -4.83
N VAL A 70 -4.82 -11.38 -4.63
CA VAL A 70 -5.55 -12.48 -3.95
C VAL A 70 -5.71 -12.20 -2.47
N LEU A 71 -4.77 -11.51 -1.85
CA LEU A 71 -4.84 -11.21 -0.42
C LEU A 71 -5.75 -9.99 -0.11
N GLN A 72 -6.03 -9.10 -1.07
CA GLN A 72 -6.88 -7.92 -0.83
C GLN A 72 -8.25 -8.25 -0.24
N PRO A 73 -9.07 -9.18 -0.81
CA PRO A 73 -10.37 -9.50 -0.23
C PRO A 73 -10.25 -10.16 1.14
N VAL A 74 -9.18 -10.93 1.40
CA VAL A 74 -8.94 -11.54 2.71
C VAL A 74 -8.63 -10.47 3.76
N VAL A 75 -7.73 -9.54 3.42
CA VAL A 75 -7.36 -8.41 4.28
C VAL A 75 -8.58 -7.52 4.52
N GLY A 76 -9.31 -7.13 3.47
CA GLY A 76 -10.51 -6.29 3.58
C GLY A 76 -11.55 -6.91 4.51
N TYR A 77 -11.84 -8.21 4.33
CA TYR A 77 -12.77 -8.93 5.20
C TYR A 77 -12.34 -8.94 6.68
N PHE A 78 -11.05 -9.09 6.94
CA PHE A 78 -10.51 -9.10 8.30
C PHE A 78 -10.55 -7.70 8.92
N THR A 79 -10.08 -6.68 8.22
CA THR A 79 -9.99 -5.31 8.74
C THR A 79 -11.34 -4.62 8.86
N ASP A 80 -12.35 -5.05 8.10
CA ASP A 80 -13.73 -4.59 8.28
C ASP A 80 -14.38 -5.10 9.59
N ARG A 81 -13.92 -6.25 10.09
CA ARG A 81 -14.44 -6.85 11.34
C ARG A 81 -13.66 -6.48 12.58
N TYR A 82 -12.37 -6.27 12.45
CA TYR A 82 -11.47 -6.00 13.58
C TYR A 82 -10.79 -4.64 13.39
N PRO A 83 -10.83 -3.74 14.39
CA PRO A 83 -10.08 -2.49 14.33
C PRO A 83 -8.57 -2.76 14.20
N THR A 84 -7.97 -2.32 13.12
CA THR A 84 -6.54 -2.51 12.82
C THR A 84 -5.85 -1.17 12.57
N PRO A 85 -5.60 -0.37 13.64
CA PRO A 85 -5.13 1.00 13.50
C PRO A 85 -3.74 1.13 12.84
N TYR A 86 -2.94 0.06 12.86
CA TYR A 86 -1.59 0.03 12.29
C TYR A 86 -1.49 -0.67 10.93
N SER A 87 -2.60 -1.10 10.36
CA SER A 87 -2.62 -1.86 9.09
C SER A 87 -1.91 -1.14 7.96
N LEU A 88 -2.15 0.17 7.77
CA LEU A 88 -1.46 0.98 6.75
C LEU A 88 0.05 1.02 6.95
N VAL A 89 0.51 1.19 8.19
CA VAL A 89 1.94 1.22 8.53
C VAL A 89 2.58 -0.13 8.26
N ILE A 90 1.91 -1.22 8.63
CA ILE A 90 2.37 -2.60 8.38
C ILE A 90 2.42 -2.87 6.88
N GLY A 91 1.39 -2.48 6.13
CA GLY A 91 1.34 -2.66 4.68
C GLY A 91 2.47 -1.92 3.97
N MET A 92 2.62 -0.62 4.19
CA MET A 92 3.71 0.17 3.60
C MET A 92 5.09 -0.30 4.08
N GLY A 93 5.22 -0.65 5.36
CA GLY A 93 6.46 -1.20 5.93
C GLY A 93 6.86 -2.51 5.26
N SER A 94 5.91 -3.41 5.01
CA SER A 94 6.15 -4.66 4.27
C SER A 94 6.65 -4.41 2.85
N SER A 95 6.00 -3.48 2.12
CA SER A 95 6.44 -3.10 0.77
C SER A 95 7.85 -2.51 0.77
N LEU A 96 8.15 -1.63 1.74
CA LEU A 96 9.49 -1.03 1.87
C LEU A 96 10.56 -2.08 2.19
N VAL A 97 10.28 -2.99 3.13
CA VAL A 97 11.20 -4.10 3.46
C VAL A 97 11.43 -4.98 2.24
N GLY A 98 10.37 -5.33 1.50
CA GLY A 98 10.50 -6.08 0.25
C GLY A 98 11.38 -5.37 -0.78
N LEU A 99 11.26 -4.06 -0.94
CA LEU A 99 12.10 -3.28 -1.84
C LEU A 99 13.57 -3.25 -1.40
N ILE A 100 13.82 -3.10 -0.09
CA ILE A 100 15.17 -3.17 0.48
C ILE A 100 15.77 -4.56 0.24
N LEU A 101 14.98 -5.63 0.43
CA LEU A 101 15.44 -6.99 0.18
C LEU A 101 15.82 -7.19 -1.29
N ILE A 102 15.08 -6.62 -2.25
CA ILE A 102 15.47 -6.68 -3.67
C ILE A 102 16.83 -6.03 -3.91
N ALA A 103 17.12 -4.90 -3.24
CA ALA A 103 18.39 -4.21 -3.41
C ALA A 103 19.61 -5.06 -2.97
N PHE A 104 19.40 -6.00 -2.05
CA PHE A 104 20.43 -6.94 -1.59
C PHE A 104 20.27 -8.36 -2.14
N ALA A 105 19.40 -8.55 -3.12
CA ALA A 105 19.12 -9.88 -3.66
C ALA A 105 20.31 -10.47 -4.41
N THR A 106 20.76 -11.63 -3.98
CA THR A 106 21.86 -12.39 -4.59
C THR A 106 21.37 -13.63 -5.34
N SER A 107 20.08 -13.93 -5.29
CA SER A 107 19.51 -15.10 -5.96
C SER A 107 18.08 -14.85 -6.42
N TYR A 108 17.65 -15.61 -7.42
CA TYR A 108 16.29 -15.55 -7.96
C TYR A 108 15.19 -15.80 -6.91
N LEU A 109 15.39 -16.82 -6.06
CA LEU A 109 14.40 -17.12 -5.00
C LEU A 109 14.27 -15.98 -3.99
N PHE A 110 15.37 -15.28 -3.72
CA PHE A 110 15.35 -14.12 -2.84
C PHE A 110 14.53 -12.97 -3.46
N VAL A 111 14.67 -12.74 -4.77
CA VAL A 111 13.85 -11.76 -5.51
C VAL A 111 12.36 -12.15 -5.48
N LEU A 112 12.03 -13.44 -5.66
CA LEU A 112 10.64 -13.90 -5.57
C LEU A 112 10.04 -13.66 -4.17
N ALA A 113 10.77 -13.98 -3.12
CA ALA A 113 10.32 -13.74 -1.75
C ALA A 113 10.09 -12.24 -1.47
N ALA A 114 11.02 -11.40 -1.95
CA ALA A 114 10.88 -9.95 -1.83
C ALA A 114 9.70 -9.40 -2.64
N ALA A 115 9.46 -9.89 -3.85
CA ALA A 115 8.31 -9.54 -4.68
C ALA A 115 6.99 -9.95 -4.01
N ALA A 116 6.92 -11.14 -3.39
CA ALA A 116 5.77 -11.57 -2.60
C ALA A 116 5.51 -10.63 -1.42
N LEU A 117 6.56 -10.19 -0.74
CA LEU A 117 6.46 -9.28 0.41
C LEU A 117 5.95 -7.88 0.00
N ILE A 118 6.39 -7.37 -1.16
CA ILE A 118 5.87 -6.12 -1.74
C ILE A 118 4.37 -6.28 -2.07
N GLY A 119 3.99 -7.39 -2.69
CA GLY A 119 2.60 -7.69 -3.02
C GLY A 119 1.72 -7.80 -1.78
N MET A 120 2.20 -8.46 -0.71
CA MET A 120 1.48 -8.52 0.58
C MET A 120 1.27 -7.12 1.16
N GLY A 121 2.28 -6.26 1.14
CA GLY A 121 2.17 -4.88 1.60
C GLY A 121 1.11 -4.10 0.81
N SER A 122 1.11 -4.23 -0.51
CA SER A 122 0.11 -3.64 -1.39
C SER A 122 -1.30 -4.15 -1.11
N SER A 123 -1.47 -5.45 -0.84
CA SER A 123 -2.77 -6.05 -0.54
C SER A 123 -3.41 -5.54 0.74
N VAL A 124 -2.61 -5.11 1.69
CA VAL A 124 -3.07 -4.46 2.93
C VAL A 124 -3.38 -2.99 2.67
N PHE A 125 -2.51 -2.30 1.94
CA PHE A 125 -2.61 -0.85 1.77
C PHE A 125 -3.87 -0.43 1.01
N HIS A 126 -4.21 -1.08 -0.10
CA HIS A 126 -5.32 -0.66 -0.95
C HIS A 126 -6.70 -0.68 -0.25
N PRO A 127 -7.15 -1.77 0.40
CA PRO A 127 -8.43 -1.78 1.10
C PRO A 127 -8.45 -0.81 2.28
N GLU A 128 -7.36 -0.72 3.04
CA GLU A 128 -7.27 0.11 4.22
C GLU A 128 -7.26 1.61 3.89
N SER A 129 -6.51 2.04 2.87
CA SER A 129 -6.51 3.44 2.42
C SER A 129 -7.90 3.87 1.95
N SER A 130 -8.61 3.02 1.22
CA SER A 130 -9.98 3.24 0.80
C SER A 130 -10.95 3.34 2.00
N ARG A 131 -10.78 2.48 3.00
CA ARG A 131 -11.55 2.50 4.23
C ARG A 131 -11.34 3.79 5.03
N VAL A 132 -10.08 4.22 5.21
CA VAL A 132 -9.74 5.46 5.93
C VAL A 132 -10.27 6.68 5.18
N ALA A 133 -10.14 6.72 3.84
CA ALA A 133 -10.67 7.81 3.02
C ALA A 133 -12.19 7.92 3.16
N ARG A 134 -12.92 6.80 3.11
CA ARG A 134 -14.38 6.76 3.32
C ARG A 134 -14.77 7.26 4.70
N LEU A 135 -14.08 6.85 5.75
CA LEU A 135 -14.34 7.32 7.11
C LEU A 135 -14.07 8.82 7.26
N ALA A 136 -12.98 9.33 6.69
CA ALA A 136 -12.62 10.74 6.73
C ALA A 136 -13.64 11.63 5.98
N SER A 137 -14.24 11.12 4.89
CA SER A 137 -15.29 11.82 4.13
C SER A 137 -16.67 11.79 4.79
N GLY A 138 -16.81 11.19 5.97
CA GLY A 138 -18.08 11.06 6.70
C GLY A 138 -19.01 10.00 6.11
N GLY A 139 -18.45 8.99 5.42
CA GLY A 139 -19.23 7.89 4.81
C GLY A 139 -20.06 8.30 3.60
N ARG A 140 -19.85 9.49 3.05
CA ARG A 140 -20.52 9.94 1.82
C ARG A 140 -19.82 9.29 0.61
N HIS A 141 -20.64 8.66 -0.22
CA HIS A 141 -20.24 8.09 -1.50
C HIS A 141 -20.34 9.13 -2.60
#